data_f5bd203ffecfa53965df5c0445009269
#
_entry.id   f5bd203ffecfa53965df5c0445009269
#
_cell.length_a   1.000
_cell.length_b   1.000
_cell.length_c   1.000
_cell.angle_alpha   90.00
_cell.angle_beta   90.00
_cell.angle_gamma   90.00
#
_symmetry.space_group_name_H-M   'P 1'
#
loop_
_entity.id
_entity.type
_entity.pdbx_description
1 polymer ?
#
loop_
_entity_poly.entity_id
_entity_poly.type
_entity_poly.pdbx_seq_one_letter_code
_entity_poly.pdbx_strand_id
1 'polypeptide(L)'
;MAERKRAVKQRRRERKNVPQGHVHIQASFNNTIITITDQAGAVISWGSAGVAGFKGSRKSTPYAAAMSADVAARKAMEHGMRQVEVYVKGPGAGREQAIRSLQTAGLDVTAITDVTPIPHNGCRPPKRRRV
;
A
#
# COMPACT_ATOMS: atom_id res chain seq x y z
N MET A 1 31.86 -8.41 17.59
CA MET A 1 30.58 -9.02 17.24
C MET A 1 29.45 -8.02 17.00
N ALA A 2 29.34 -6.97 17.81
CA ALA A 2 28.35 -5.90 17.58
C ALA A 2 28.55 -5.18 16.23
N GLU A 3 29.77 -5.01 15.78
CA GLU A 3 30.09 -4.38 14.50
C GLU A 3 29.62 -5.18 13.29
N ARG A 4 29.70 -6.51 13.35
CA ARG A 4 29.17 -7.38 12.29
C ARG A 4 27.64 -7.29 12.16
N LYS A 5 26.93 -7.18 13.27
CA LYS A 5 25.47 -7.01 13.25
C LYS A 5 25.07 -5.64 12.68
N ARG A 6 25.84 -4.59 12.97
CA ARG A 6 25.63 -3.25 12.41
C ARG A 6 25.91 -3.23 10.91
N ALA A 7 26.98 -3.86 10.45
CA ALA A 7 27.32 -3.94 9.04
C ALA A 7 26.23 -4.71 8.24
N VAL A 8 25.69 -5.79 8.79
CA VAL A 8 24.61 -6.56 8.15
C VAL A 8 23.32 -5.73 8.08
N LYS A 9 23.00 -4.96 9.11
CA LYS A 9 21.84 -4.04 9.08
C LYS A 9 22.01 -2.95 8.04
N GLN A 10 23.21 -2.38 7.90
CA GLN A 10 23.47 -1.35 6.91
C GLN A 10 23.37 -1.88 5.48
N ARG A 11 23.82 -3.10 5.19
CA ARG A 11 23.69 -3.73 3.88
C ARG A 11 22.24 -3.95 3.47
N ARG A 12 21.33 -4.20 4.42
CA ARG A 12 19.91 -4.40 4.16
C ARG A 12 19.14 -3.11 3.85
N ARG A 13 19.75 -1.95 4.12
CA ARG A 13 19.16 -0.64 3.91
C ARG A 13 19.74 0.10 2.71
N GLU A 14 20.19 -0.63 1.70
CA GLU A 14 20.62 0.02 0.46
C GLU A 14 19.46 0.82 -0.13
N ARG A 15 19.69 2.13 -0.29
CA ARG A 15 18.72 3.01 -0.91
C ARG A 15 18.69 2.74 -2.40
N LYS A 16 17.54 2.30 -2.88
CA LYS A 16 17.28 2.22 -4.31
C LYS A 16 16.93 3.61 -4.80
N ASN A 17 17.39 3.97 -5.98
CA ASN A 17 16.99 5.24 -6.59
C ASN A 17 15.94 4.94 -7.64
N VAL A 18 14.65 5.05 -7.26
CA VAL A 18 13.53 4.75 -8.13
C VAL A 18 12.61 5.96 -8.17
N PRO A 19 12.80 6.87 -9.15
CA PRO A 19 11.99 8.09 -9.21
C PRO A 19 10.54 7.87 -9.61
N GLN A 20 10.24 6.81 -10.36
CA GLN A 20 8.89 6.47 -10.80
C GLN A 20 8.53 5.07 -10.36
N GLY A 21 7.27 4.87 -9.94
CA GLY A 21 6.81 3.58 -9.51
C GLY A 21 5.30 3.46 -9.57
N HIS A 22 4.82 2.33 -9.07
CA HIS A 22 3.40 2.02 -9.00
C HIS A 22 2.98 1.85 -7.55
N VAL A 23 1.79 2.33 -7.21
CA VAL A 23 1.17 2.11 -5.92
C VAL A 23 -0.04 1.20 -6.12
N HIS A 24 -0.06 0.08 -5.41
CA HIS A 24 -1.17 -0.84 -5.42
C HIS A 24 -1.92 -0.73 -4.10
N ILE A 25 -3.16 -0.26 -4.18
CA ILE A 25 -4.03 -0.11 -3.01
C ILE A 25 -5.07 -1.23 -3.05
N GLN A 26 -5.02 -2.10 -2.06
CA GLN A 26 -6.02 -3.15 -1.89
C GLN A 26 -6.89 -2.80 -0.70
N ALA A 27 -8.11 -2.33 -0.95
CA ALA A 27 -9.05 -1.90 0.06
C ALA A 27 -10.16 -2.93 0.21
N SER A 28 -10.18 -3.63 1.33
CA SER A 28 -11.27 -4.53 1.70
C SER A 28 -12.17 -3.85 2.75
N PHE A 29 -13.28 -4.51 3.10
CA PHE A 29 -14.16 -3.98 4.15
C PHE A 29 -13.49 -3.96 5.53
N ASN A 30 -12.45 -4.76 5.74
CA ASN A 30 -11.80 -4.93 7.04
C ASN A 30 -10.44 -4.28 7.12
N ASN A 31 -9.79 -3.96 6.00
CA ASN A 31 -8.41 -3.48 6.00
C ASN A 31 -8.08 -2.79 4.69
N THR A 32 -7.00 -2.02 4.70
CA THR A 32 -6.41 -1.43 3.51
C THR A 32 -4.92 -1.75 3.49
N ILE A 33 -4.43 -2.32 2.40
CA ILE A 33 -3.03 -2.65 2.20
C ILE A 33 -2.50 -1.83 1.03
N ILE A 34 -1.38 -1.17 1.26
CA ILE A 34 -0.75 -0.32 0.25
C ILE A 34 0.64 -0.89 -0.03
N THR A 35 0.91 -1.19 -1.29
CA THR A 35 2.19 -1.71 -1.75
C THR A 35 2.75 -0.78 -2.80
N ILE A 36 3.97 -0.32 -2.61
CA ILE A 36 4.64 0.57 -3.55
C ILE A 36 5.76 -0.21 -4.22
N THR A 37 5.72 -0.24 -5.54
CA THR A 37 6.67 -0.99 -6.37
C THR A 37 7.38 -0.09 -7.34
N ASP A 38 8.46 -0.58 -7.94
CA ASP A 38 9.05 0.05 -9.10
C ASP A 38 8.23 -0.26 -10.36
N GLN A 39 8.66 0.22 -11.52
CA GLN A 39 7.94 -0.01 -12.78
C GLN A 39 7.97 -1.48 -13.21
N ALA A 40 8.94 -2.25 -12.77
CA ALA A 40 9.04 -3.68 -13.05
C ALA A 40 8.17 -4.55 -12.13
N GLY A 41 7.62 -3.97 -11.06
CA GLY A 41 6.77 -4.68 -10.10
C GLY A 41 7.49 -5.15 -8.84
N ALA A 42 8.79 -4.85 -8.68
CA ALA A 42 9.51 -5.20 -7.47
C ALA A 42 9.10 -4.29 -6.30
N VAL A 43 8.73 -4.88 -5.18
CA VAL A 43 8.23 -4.13 -4.01
C VAL A 43 9.35 -3.32 -3.37
N ILE A 44 9.12 -2.03 -3.17
CA ILE A 44 10.04 -1.12 -2.49
C ILE A 44 9.61 -0.89 -1.06
N SER A 45 8.32 -0.63 -0.85
CA SER A 45 7.75 -0.43 0.48
C SER A 45 6.31 -0.88 0.51
N TRP A 46 5.79 -1.09 1.72
CA TRP A 46 4.38 -1.42 1.91
C TRP A 46 3.90 -0.93 3.27
N GLY A 47 2.62 -0.79 3.40
CA GLY A 47 1.99 -0.42 4.66
C GLY A 47 0.58 -0.98 4.71
N SER A 48 0.10 -1.21 5.92
CA SER A 48 -1.28 -1.61 6.16
C SER A 48 -1.78 -0.97 7.45
N ALA A 49 -3.07 -1.08 7.71
CA ALA A 49 -3.63 -0.56 8.94
C ALA A 49 -2.99 -1.21 10.18
N GLY A 50 -2.64 -2.49 10.09
CA GLY A 50 -1.94 -3.19 11.16
C GLY A 50 -0.53 -2.67 11.41
N VAL A 51 0.21 -2.36 10.35
CA VAL A 51 1.56 -1.78 10.42
C VAL A 51 1.51 -0.37 11.02
N ALA A 52 0.43 0.39 10.73
CA ALA A 52 0.23 1.72 11.28
C ALA A 52 -0.22 1.71 12.75
N GLY A 53 -0.45 0.54 13.35
CA GLY A 53 -0.79 0.40 14.76
C GLY A 53 -2.27 0.20 15.06
N PHE A 54 -3.13 0.07 14.06
CA PHE A 54 -4.55 -0.17 14.24
C PHE A 54 -4.84 -1.66 14.45
N LYS A 55 -5.85 -1.96 15.25
CA LYS A 55 -6.25 -3.34 15.57
C LYS A 55 -7.76 -3.51 15.42
N GLY A 56 -8.17 -4.72 15.03
CA GLY A 56 -9.57 -5.10 14.98
C GLY A 56 -10.38 -4.24 14.00
N SER A 57 -11.55 -3.77 14.44
CA SER A 57 -12.45 -2.97 13.60
C SER A 57 -11.90 -1.63 13.19
N ARG A 58 -10.90 -1.11 13.88
CA ARG A 58 -10.27 0.16 13.54
C ARG A 58 -9.50 0.13 12.23
N LYS A 59 -9.10 -1.06 11.77
CA LYS A 59 -8.41 -1.24 10.49
C LYS A 59 -9.25 -0.86 9.29
N SER A 60 -10.57 -0.91 9.42
CA SER A 60 -11.50 -0.61 8.31
C SER A 60 -11.79 0.86 8.12
N THR A 61 -11.27 1.73 8.98
CA THR A 61 -11.57 3.16 8.92
C THR A 61 -10.77 3.86 7.82
N PRO A 62 -11.33 4.94 7.22
CA PRO A 62 -10.56 5.75 6.26
C PRO A 62 -9.31 6.37 6.88
N TYR A 63 -9.36 6.72 8.16
CA TYR A 63 -8.21 7.24 8.88
C TYR A 63 -7.05 6.22 8.92
N ALA A 64 -7.35 4.95 9.16
CA ALA A 64 -6.36 3.89 9.15
C ALA A 64 -5.72 3.74 7.76
N ALA A 65 -6.51 3.86 6.70
CA ALA A 65 -6.01 3.83 5.32
C ALA A 65 -5.08 5.02 5.05
N ALA A 66 -5.44 6.20 5.53
CA ALA A 66 -4.60 7.39 5.40
C ALA A 66 -3.25 7.21 6.10
N MET A 67 -3.23 6.67 7.31
CA MET A 67 -2.00 6.43 8.05
C MET A 67 -1.14 5.36 7.41
N SER A 68 -1.74 4.28 6.89
CA SER A 68 -0.98 3.25 6.18
C SER A 68 -0.36 3.77 4.90
N ALA A 69 -1.07 4.61 4.15
CA ALA A 69 -0.53 5.26 2.96
C ALA A 69 0.65 6.17 3.29
N ASP A 70 0.54 6.93 4.37
CA ASP A 70 1.60 7.83 4.83
C ASP A 70 2.88 7.04 5.19
N VAL A 71 2.74 5.95 5.92
CA VAL A 71 3.87 5.08 6.29
C VAL A 71 4.56 4.52 5.04
N ALA A 72 3.78 3.99 4.11
CA ALA A 72 4.32 3.42 2.86
C ALA A 72 4.99 4.49 2.00
N ALA A 73 4.36 5.66 1.87
CA ALA A 73 4.88 6.76 1.06
C ALA A 73 6.21 7.30 1.61
N ARG A 74 6.33 7.46 2.91
CA ARG A 74 7.58 7.94 3.51
C ARG A 74 8.74 6.99 3.26
N LYS A 75 8.50 5.68 3.39
CA LYS A 75 9.52 4.67 3.09
C LYS A 75 9.91 4.69 1.62
N ALA A 76 8.94 4.84 0.71
CA ALA A 76 9.21 4.93 -0.72
C ALA A 76 10.02 6.19 -1.07
N MET A 77 9.71 7.31 -0.44
CA MET A 77 10.43 8.57 -0.67
C MET A 77 11.89 8.50 -0.22
N GLU A 78 12.22 7.69 0.78
CA GLU A 78 13.59 7.40 1.17
C GLU A 78 14.40 6.77 0.04
N HIS A 79 13.74 6.05 -0.86
CA HIS A 79 14.36 5.46 -2.04
C HIS A 79 14.29 6.38 -3.28
N GLY A 80 13.98 7.64 -3.09
CA GLY A 80 13.98 8.65 -4.14
C GLY A 80 12.73 8.67 -5.01
N MET A 81 11.65 7.99 -4.63
CA MET A 81 10.42 7.97 -5.41
C MET A 81 9.71 9.32 -5.36
N ARG A 82 9.23 9.79 -6.52
CA ARG A 82 8.54 11.08 -6.65
C ARG A 82 7.22 10.99 -7.40
N GLN A 83 7.16 10.20 -8.46
CA GLN A 83 5.98 10.04 -9.30
C GLN A 83 5.47 8.61 -9.21
N VAL A 84 4.16 8.45 -9.08
CA VAL A 84 3.53 7.13 -8.96
C VAL A 84 2.24 7.07 -9.81
N GLU A 85 1.98 5.89 -10.33
CA GLU A 85 0.68 5.53 -10.87
C GLU A 85 -0.04 4.67 -9.83
N VAL A 86 -1.31 4.99 -9.56
CA VAL A 86 -2.08 4.31 -8.52
C VAL A 86 -3.04 3.31 -9.15
N TYR A 87 -2.99 2.09 -8.67
CA TYR A 87 -3.91 1.02 -9.03
C TYR A 87 -4.72 0.64 -7.80
N VAL A 88 -6.03 0.92 -7.84
CA VAL A 88 -6.94 0.70 -6.71
C VAL A 88 -7.76 -0.55 -6.95
N LYS A 89 -7.86 -1.40 -5.94
CA LYS A 89 -8.60 -2.65 -5.99
C LYS A 89 -9.44 -2.82 -4.74
N GLY A 90 -10.72 -3.16 -4.93
CA GLY A 90 -11.63 -3.52 -3.84
C GLY A 90 -12.58 -2.40 -3.42
N PRO A 91 -13.63 -2.75 -2.66
CA PRO A 91 -14.72 -1.82 -2.31
C PRO A 91 -14.54 -1.09 -0.98
N GLY A 92 -13.40 -1.23 -0.31
CA GLY A 92 -13.19 -0.68 1.03
C GLY A 92 -13.34 0.83 1.13
N ALA A 93 -13.68 1.31 2.30
CA ALA A 93 -13.89 2.75 2.57
C ALA A 93 -12.59 3.57 2.50
N GLY A 94 -11.43 2.91 2.58
CA GLY A 94 -10.14 3.59 2.60
C GLY A 94 -9.57 3.99 1.24
N ARG A 95 -10.24 3.69 0.14
CA ARG A 95 -9.73 3.91 -1.22
C ARG A 95 -9.31 5.35 -1.46
N GLU A 96 -10.24 6.28 -1.28
CA GLU A 96 -10.00 7.70 -1.55
C GLU A 96 -9.01 8.31 -0.57
N GLN A 97 -9.12 7.99 0.71
CA GLN A 97 -8.23 8.53 1.73
C GLN A 97 -6.79 8.07 1.53
N ALA A 98 -6.58 6.83 1.10
CA ALA A 98 -5.24 6.34 0.79
C ALA A 98 -4.61 7.15 -0.36
N ILE A 99 -5.36 7.41 -1.42
CA ILE A 99 -4.87 8.21 -2.57
C ILE A 99 -4.53 9.63 -2.12
N ARG A 100 -5.41 10.27 -1.35
CA ARG A 100 -5.19 11.62 -0.85
C ARG A 100 -3.95 11.70 0.04
N SER A 101 -3.74 10.70 0.89
CA SER A 101 -2.57 10.66 1.77
C SER A 101 -1.27 10.50 1.01
N LEU A 102 -1.26 9.75 -0.10
CA LEU A 102 -0.10 9.66 -0.97
C LEU A 102 0.28 11.04 -1.53
N GLN A 103 -0.71 11.81 -1.99
CA GLN A 103 -0.50 13.17 -2.48
C GLN A 103 -0.01 14.12 -1.37
N THR A 104 -0.60 14.03 -0.20
CA THR A 104 -0.24 14.85 0.96
C THR A 104 1.18 14.54 1.46
N ALA A 105 1.60 13.29 1.36
CA ALA A 105 2.95 12.89 1.76
C ALA A 105 4.04 13.42 0.82
N GLY A 106 3.67 13.83 -0.38
CA GLY A 106 4.61 14.42 -1.34
C GLY A 106 4.82 13.63 -2.62
N LEU A 107 4.12 12.51 -2.79
CA LEU A 107 4.17 11.75 -4.05
C LEU A 107 3.26 12.40 -5.08
N ASP A 108 3.76 12.52 -6.32
CA ASP A 108 2.99 13.05 -7.42
C ASP A 108 2.24 11.91 -8.12
N VAL A 109 0.93 11.91 -8.01
CA VAL A 109 0.06 10.89 -8.61
C VAL A 109 -0.24 11.28 -10.05
N THR A 110 0.30 10.52 -11.01
CA THR A 110 0.14 10.81 -12.44
C THR A 110 -1.10 10.19 -13.04
N ALA A 111 -1.54 9.04 -12.53
CA ALA A 111 -2.73 8.36 -13.02
C ALA A 111 -3.34 7.49 -11.92
N ILE A 112 -4.66 7.33 -11.97
CA ILE A 112 -5.40 6.47 -11.04
C ILE A 112 -6.24 5.52 -11.88
N THR A 113 -6.05 4.21 -11.66
CA THR A 113 -6.78 3.17 -12.39
C THR A 113 -7.43 2.22 -11.39
N ASP A 114 -8.70 1.92 -11.60
CA ASP A 114 -9.42 0.91 -10.81
C ASP A 114 -9.24 -0.45 -11.48
N VAL A 115 -8.61 -1.37 -10.76
CA VAL A 115 -8.33 -2.73 -11.23
C VAL A 115 -9.12 -3.79 -10.47
N THR A 116 -10.22 -3.40 -9.85
CA THR A 116 -11.08 -4.33 -9.11
C THR A 116 -11.55 -5.46 -10.04
N PRO A 117 -11.29 -6.74 -9.69
CA PRO A 117 -11.69 -7.83 -10.55
C PRO A 117 -13.21 -8.01 -10.54
N ILE A 118 -13.80 -8.07 -11.72
CA ILE A 118 -15.23 -8.32 -11.90
C ILE A 118 -15.37 -9.66 -12.63
N PRO A 119 -15.91 -10.70 -11.99
CA PRO A 119 -16.06 -12.00 -12.65
C PRO A 119 -17.16 -11.93 -13.73
N HIS A 120 -16.88 -12.58 -14.86
CA HIS A 120 -17.87 -12.75 -15.93
C HIS A 120 -18.67 -14.03 -15.66
N ASN A 121 -19.45 -14.04 -14.58
CA ASN A 121 -20.17 -15.18 -13.98
C ASN A 121 -19.29 -16.19 -13.23
N GLY A 122 -17.99 -16.21 -13.40
CA GLY A 122 -17.00 -16.95 -12.60
C GLY A 122 -17.45 -18.24 -11.92
N CYS A 123 -16.85 -18.52 -10.78
CA CYS A 123 -17.17 -19.69 -9.98
C CYS A 123 -18.47 -19.50 -9.20
N ARG A 124 -19.18 -20.60 -8.97
CA ARG A 124 -20.38 -20.57 -8.11
C ARG A 124 -20.00 -20.09 -6.72
N PRO A 125 -20.72 -19.09 -6.16
CA PRO A 125 -20.42 -18.61 -4.80
C PRO A 125 -20.74 -19.69 -3.76
N PRO A 126 -20.11 -19.61 -2.57
CA PRO A 126 -20.36 -20.59 -1.51
C PRO A 126 -21.79 -20.49 -1.00
N LYS A 127 -22.24 -21.58 -0.36
CA LYS A 127 -23.55 -21.66 0.26
C LYS A 127 -23.73 -20.51 1.28
N ARG A 128 -24.98 -20.01 1.35
CA ARG A 128 -25.34 -18.98 2.31
C ARG A 128 -25.05 -19.46 3.74
N ARG A 129 -24.41 -18.62 4.52
CA ARG A 129 -24.06 -18.92 5.90
C ARG A 129 -25.33 -19.04 6.76
N ARG A 130 -25.41 -20.10 7.57
CA ARG A 130 -26.48 -20.21 8.58
C ARG A 130 -26.23 -19.21 9.70
N VAL A 131 -27.26 -18.49 10.06
CA VAL A 131 -27.24 -17.53 11.16
C VAL A 131 -27.92 -18.15 12.38
#